data_4be222475bd513b0c34f499d5d2bb6c8
#
_entry.id   4be222475bd513b0c34f499d5d2bb6c8
#
_cell.length_a   1.000
_cell.length_b   1.000
_cell.length_c   1.000
_cell.angle_alpha   90.00
_cell.angle_beta   90.00
_cell.angle_gamma   90.00
#
_symmetry.space_group_name_H-M   'P 1'
#
loop_
_entity.id
_entity.type
_entity.pdbx_description
1 polymer ?
#
loop_
_entity_poly.entity_id
_entity_poly.type
_entity_poly.pdbx_seq_one_letter_code
_entity_poly.pdbx_strand_id
1 'polypeptide(L)'
;MEKQLPSILNEPIVSEYLQALLSSGQKKEQHETKELLEYIDQLEQHFSALIGEMQELRKTVEQLQNPQTRSRLKEPIEKVNTMLTNGKNKIIEIKANMIDGMKQSLSDMKQKVK
;
A
#
# COMPACT_ATOMS: atom_id res chain seq x y z
N MET A 1 -11.46 -12.15 12.27
CA MET A 1 -11.35 -12.10 10.79
C MET A 1 -10.59 -10.87 10.37
N GLU A 2 -9.46 -11.08 9.78
CA GLU A 2 -8.71 -9.96 9.23
C GLU A 2 -9.35 -9.50 7.94
N LYS A 3 -9.72 -8.24 7.88
CA LYS A 3 -10.16 -7.66 6.62
C LYS A 3 -8.95 -7.51 5.71
N GLN A 4 -8.98 -8.18 4.58
CA GLN A 4 -7.98 -7.94 3.56
C GLN A 4 -8.14 -6.50 3.06
N LEU A 5 -7.01 -5.80 2.93
CA LEU A 5 -7.01 -4.47 2.36
C LEU A 5 -7.43 -4.56 0.89
N PRO A 6 -8.20 -3.57 0.40
CA PRO A 6 -8.60 -3.59 -1.00
C PRO A 6 -7.38 -3.50 -1.91
N SER A 7 -7.32 -4.39 -2.89
CA SER A 7 -6.24 -4.39 -3.86
C SER A 7 -6.41 -3.22 -4.84
N ILE A 8 -5.29 -2.60 -5.21
CA ILE A 8 -5.28 -1.59 -6.27
C ILE A 8 -5.78 -2.19 -7.59
N LEU A 9 -5.58 -3.51 -7.78
CA LEU A 9 -6.05 -4.20 -8.98
C LEU A 9 -7.57 -4.27 -9.09
N ASN A 10 -8.28 -4.08 -7.99
CA ASN A 10 -9.75 -4.07 -7.97
C ASN A 10 -10.33 -2.70 -8.36
N GLU A 11 -9.50 -1.67 -8.47
CA GLU A 11 -9.94 -0.36 -8.92
C GLU A 11 -10.34 -0.42 -10.40
N PRO A 12 -11.54 0.05 -10.77
CA PRO A 12 -11.99 -0.02 -12.16
C PRO A 12 -11.05 0.66 -13.15
N ILE A 13 -10.46 1.78 -12.78
CA ILE A 13 -9.54 2.51 -13.65
C ILE A 13 -8.26 1.70 -13.93
N VAL A 14 -7.79 0.94 -12.94
CA VAL A 14 -6.60 0.10 -13.09
C VAL A 14 -6.89 -1.04 -14.08
N SER A 15 -8.03 -1.70 -13.93
CA SER A 15 -8.45 -2.76 -14.84
C SER A 15 -8.58 -2.24 -16.27
N GLU A 16 -9.19 -1.06 -16.44
CA GLU A 16 -9.34 -0.40 -17.74
C GLU A 16 -7.98 -0.08 -18.37
N TYR A 17 -7.05 0.45 -17.57
CA TYR A 17 -5.71 0.76 -18.04
C TYR A 17 -4.96 -0.48 -18.50
N LEU A 18 -4.98 -1.55 -17.70
CA LEU A 18 -4.32 -2.81 -18.06
C LEU A 18 -4.91 -3.41 -19.33
N GLN A 19 -6.24 -3.33 -19.49
CA GLN A 19 -6.92 -3.79 -20.69
C GLN A 19 -6.51 -2.97 -21.92
N ALA A 20 -6.38 -1.65 -21.75
CA ALA A 20 -5.95 -0.76 -22.82
C ALA A 20 -4.52 -1.07 -23.27
N LEU A 21 -3.62 -1.42 -22.34
CA LEU A 21 -2.26 -1.84 -22.70
C LEU A 21 -2.27 -3.10 -23.54
N LEU A 22 -3.09 -4.08 -23.17
CA LEU A 22 -3.23 -5.32 -23.97
C LEU A 22 -3.77 -5.02 -25.37
N SER A 23 -4.80 -4.18 -25.45
CA SER A 23 -5.46 -3.84 -26.71
C SER A 23 -4.53 -3.08 -27.66
N SER A 24 -3.57 -2.32 -27.13
CA SER A 24 -2.60 -1.61 -27.95
C SER A 24 -1.32 -2.39 -28.24
N GLY A 25 -1.30 -3.68 -27.92
CA GLY A 25 -0.17 -4.56 -28.17
C GLY A 25 1.00 -4.45 -27.22
N GLN A 26 0.80 -3.74 -26.08
CA GLN A 26 1.84 -3.54 -25.07
C GLN A 26 1.75 -4.62 -23.99
N LYS A 27 1.84 -5.86 -24.40
CA LYS A 27 1.68 -7.01 -23.52
C LYS A 27 2.74 -7.06 -22.41
N LYS A 28 3.99 -6.74 -22.76
CA LYS A 28 5.09 -6.74 -21.80
C LYS A 28 4.88 -5.66 -20.71
N GLU A 29 4.51 -4.46 -21.13
CA GLU A 29 4.24 -3.35 -20.20
C GLU A 29 3.06 -3.68 -19.29
N GLN A 30 2.02 -4.30 -19.85
CA GLN A 30 0.87 -4.74 -19.07
C GLN A 30 1.30 -5.71 -17.96
N HIS A 31 2.12 -6.69 -18.31
CA HIS A 31 2.59 -7.69 -17.36
C HIS A 31 3.45 -7.07 -16.26
N GLU A 32 4.40 -6.22 -16.64
CA GLU A 32 5.29 -5.54 -15.68
C GLU A 32 4.51 -4.60 -14.75
N THR A 33 3.54 -3.89 -15.30
CA THR A 33 2.68 -3.00 -14.52
C THR A 33 1.87 -3.79 -13.50
N LYS A 34 1.30 -4.90 -13.92
CA LYS A 34 0.52 -5.76 -13.03
C LYS A 34 1.38 -6.30 -11.90
N GLU A 35 2.59 -6.77 -12.19
CA GLU A 35 3.52 -7.25 -11.17
C GLU A 35 3.87 -6.16 -10.17
N LEU A 36 4.12 -4.95 -10.64
CA LEU A 36 4.43 -3.81 -9.77
C LEU A 36 3.26 -3.50 -8.84
N LEU A 37 2.04 -3.50 -9.36
CA LEU A 37 0.84 -3.24 -8.57
C LEU A 37 0.62 -4.32 -7.51
N GLU A 38 0.85 -5.58 -7.86
CA GLU A 38 0.78 -6.68 -6.89
C GLU A 38 1.80 -6.51 -5.78
N TYR A 39 3.03 -6.10 -6.13
CA TYR A 39 4.09 -5.85 -5.15
C TYR A 39 3.71 -4.71 -4.20
N ILE A 40 3.14 -3.64 -4.72
CA ILE A 40 2.70 -2.49 -3.91
C ILE A 40 1.60 -2.91 -2.93
N ASP A 41 0.65 -3.73 -3.37
CA ASP A 41 -0.38 -4.29 -2.49
C ASP A 41 0.24 -5.11 -1.36
N GLN A 42 1.24 -5.93 -1.68
CA GLN A 42 1.95 -6.74 -0.69
C GLN A 42 2.67 -5.87 0.33
N LEU A 43 3.32 -4.79 -0.13
CA LEU A 43 3.98 -3.85 0.79
C LEU A 43 2.99 -3.22 1.76
N GLU A 44 1.84 -2.80 1.26
CA GLU A 44 0.80 -2.22 2.11
C GLU A 44 0.33 -3.21 3.16
N GLN A 45 0.12 -4.46 2.76
CA GLN A 45 -0.28 -5.52 3.69
C GLN A 45 0.79 -5.77 4.76
N HIS A 46 2.07 -5.77 4.37
CA HIS A 46 3.18 -5.95 5.30
C HIS A 46 3.22 -4.82 6.33
N PHE A 47 3.07 -3.57 5.89
CA PHE A 47 3.04 -2.43 6.82
C PHE A 47 1.86 -2.55 7.78
N SER A 48 0.70 -2.94 7.29
CA SER A 48 -0.49 -3.11 8.14
C SER A 48 -0.28 -4.20 9.18
N ALA A 49 0.34 -5.33 8.78
CA ALA A 49 0.64 -6.42 9.69
C ALA A 49 1.63 -5.99 10.77
N LEU A 50 2.68 -5.26 10.38
CA LEU A 50 3.67 -4.76 11.33
C LEU A 50 3.08 -3.76 12.31
N ILE A 51 2.19 -2.89 11.84
CA ILE A 51 1.49 -1.94 12.71
C ILE A 51 0.66 -2.72 13.75
N GLY A 52 -0.03 -3.77 13.33
CA GLY A 52 -0.78 -4.64 14.23
C GLY A 52 0.11 -5.29 15.27
N GLU A 53 1.27 -5.80 14.86
CA GLU A 53 2.24 -6.40 15.77
C GLU A 53 2.77 -5.38 16.78
N MET A 54 3.02 -4.15 16.35
CA MET A 54 3.47 -3.09 17.26
C MET A 54 2.40 -2.72 18.28
N GLN A 55 1.12 -2.76 17.89
CA GLN A 55 0.01 -2.53 18.84
C GLN A 55 -0.04 -3.62 19.89
N GLU A 56 0.15 -4.88 19.49
CA GLU A 56 0.20 -6.00 20.43
C GLU A 56 1.41 -5.89 21.37
N LEU A 57 2.56 -5.47 20.83
CA LEU A 57 3.75 -5.27 21.64
C LEU A 57 3.52 -4.15 22.66
N ARG A 58 2.86 -3.07 22.26
CA ARG A 58 2.50 -1.96 23.17
C ARG A 58 1.64 -2.49 24.32
N LYS A 59 0.64 -3.31 24.03
CA LYS A 59 -0.22 -3.91 25.07
C LYS A 59 0.60 -4.75 26.04
N THR A 60 1.53 -5.53 25.51
CA THR A 60 2.41 -6.38 26.32
C THR A 60 3.25 -5.51 27.27
N VAL A 61 3.82 -4.42 26.75
CA VAL A 61 4.62 -3.50 27.55
C VAL A 61 3.77 -2.84 28.65
N GLU A 62 2.54 -2.44 28.34
CA GLU A 62 1.63 -1.84 29.32
C GLU A 62 1.30 -2.79 30.45
N GLN A 63 1.40 -4.10 30.25
CA GLN A 63 1.14 -5.12 31.27
C GLN A 63 2.36 -5.39 32.14
N LEU A 64 3.53 -4.84 31.83
CA LEU A 64 4.72 -5.02 32.64
C LEU A 64 4.53 -4.34 34.00
N GLN A 65 4.95 -5.05 35.06
CA GLN A 65 4.77 -4.55 36.43
C GLN A 65 5.75 -3.44 36.80
N ASN A 66 6.94 -3.45 36.20
CA ASN A 66 7.98 -2.49 36.50
C ASN A 66 7.74 -1.18 35.72
N PRO A 67 7.40 -0.06 36.43
CA PRO A 67 7.11 1.20 35.71
C PRO A 67 8.29 1.77 34.96
N GLN A 68 9.52 1.55 35.43
CA GLN A 68 10.71 2.05 34.75
C GLN A 68 10.93 1.31 33.43
N THR A 69 10.72 -0.01 33.41
CA THR A 69 10.84 -0.80 32.19
C THR A 69 9.78 -0.39 31.19
N ARG A 70 8.53 -0.20 31.63
CA ARG A 70 7.45 0.28 30.76
C ARG A 70 7.80 1.61 30.12
N SER A 71 8.25 2.56 30.92
CA SER A 71 8.59 3.89 30.44
C SER A 71 9.74 3.86 29.45
N ARG A 72 10.76 3.02 29.73
CA ARG A 72 11.93 2.89 28.86
C ARG A 72 11.59 2.31 27.49
N LEU A 73 10.65 1.37 27.43
CA LEU A 73 10.29 0.68 26.18
C LEU A 73 9.24 1.42 25.39
N LYS A 74 8.46 2.28 26.02
CA LYS A 74 7.35 2.98 25.39
C LYS A 74 7.79 3.88 24.23
N GLU A 75 8.85 4.66 24.41
CA GLU A 75 9.30 5.61 23.41
C GLU A 75 9.80 4.93 22.14
N PRO A 76 10.69 3.89 22.21
CA PRO A 76 11.11 3.20 21.00
C PRO A 76 9.95 2.59 20.24
N ILE A 77 8.97 2.02 20.94
CA ILE A 77 7.79 1.41 20.32
C ILE A 77 6.97 2.46 19.58
N GLU A 78 6.75 3.61 20.20
CA GLU A 78 6.02 4.72 19.58
C GLU A 78 6.74 5.21 18.32
N LYS A 79 8.08 5.32 18.36
CA LYS A 79 8.86 5.73 17.20
C LYS A 79 8.73 4.77 16.03
N VAL A 80 8.82 3.46 16.31
CA VAL A 80 8.68 2.45 15.26
C VAL A 80 7.26 2.48 14.70
N ASN A 81 6.26 2.58 15.56
CA ASN A 81 4.87 2.66 15.13
C ASN A 81 4.63 3.87 14.22
N THR A 82 5.20 5.03 14.56
CA THR A 82 5.10 6.24 13.74
C THR A 82 5.77 6.04 12.38
N MET A 83 6.95 5.42 12.36
CA MET A 83 7.66 5.12 11.11
C MET A 83 6.84 4.20 10.22
N LEU A 84 6.23 3.16 10.80
CA LEU A 84 5.40 2.21 10.04
C LEU A 84 4.14 2.89 9.48
N THR A 85 3.50 3.72 10.29
CA THR A 85 2.31 4.47 9.87
C THR A 85 2.65 5.42 8.73
N ASN A 86 3.78 6.12 8.84
CA ASN A 86 4.24 7.02 7.78
C ASN A 86 4.56 6.24 6.50
N GLY A 87 5.18 5.07 6.63
CA GLY A 87 5.47 4.19 5.48
C GLY A 87 4.19 3.73 4.79
N LYS A 88 3.20 3.31 5.57
CA LYS A 88 1.91 2.89 5.02
C LYS A 88 1.22 4.05 4.29
N ASN A 89 1.21 5.24 4.90
CA ASN A 89 0.61 6.43 4.29
C ASN A 89 1.31 6.79 2.98
N LYS A 90 2.64 6.61 2.93
CA LYS A 90 3.41 6.84 1.70
C LYS A 90 2.98 5.88 0.58
N ILE A 91 2.74 4.62 0.91
CA ILE A 91 2.28 3.64 -0.07
C ILE A 91 0.89 4.00 -0.57
N ILE A 92 -0.01 4.43 0.31
CA ILE A 92 -1.35 4.89 -0.08
C ILE A 92 -1.25 6.07 -1.04
N GLU A 93 -0.35 7.01 -0.76
CA GLU A 93 -0.09 8.16 -1.63
C GLU A 93 0.43 7.72 -3.00
N ILE A 94 1.39 6.78 -3.02
CA ILE A 94 1.93 6.23 -4.27
C ILE A 94 0.82 5.59 -5.09
N LYS A 95 -0.05 4.80 -4.46
CA LYS A 95 -1.20 4.19 -5.15
C LYS A 95 -2.11 5.23 -5.77
N ALA A 96 -2.43 6.30 -5.03
CA ALA A 96 -3.26 7.38 -5.54
C ALA A 96 -2.62 8.06 -6.75
N ASN A 97 -1.31 8.31 -6.67
CA ASN A 97 -0.56 8.93 -7.77
C ASN A 97 -0.52 8.01 -9.00
N MET A 98 -0.38 6.71 -8.80
CA MET A 98 -0.40 5.75 -9.90
C MET A 98 -1.77 5.72 -10.59
N ILE A 99 -2.85 5.75 -9.81
CA ILE A 99 -4.21 5.79 -10.34
C ILE A 99 -4.42 7.06 -11.16
N ASP A 100 -3.97 8.21 -10.64
CA ASP A 100 -4.06 9.48 -11.36
C ASP A 100 -3.26 9.43 -12.68
N GLY A 101 -2.06 8.85 -12.64
CA GLY A 101 -1.24 8.66 -13.84
C GLY A 101 -1.93 7.77 -14.87
N MET A 102 -2.59 6.71 -14.42
CA MET A 102 -3.34 5.82 -15.32
C MET A 102 -4.54 6.52 -15.94
N LYS A 103 -5.26 7.35 -15.17
CA LYS A 103 -6.37 8.16 -15.69
C LYS A 103 -5.88 9.09 -16.78
N GLN A 104 -4.74 9.74 -16.56
CA GLN A 104 -4.15 10.64 -17.53
C GLN A 104 -3.75 9.90 -18.81
N SER A 105 -3.09 8.76 -18.66
CA SER A 105 -2.68 7.92 -19.79
C SER A 105 -3.86 7.43 -20.60
N LEU A 106 -4.95 7.02 -19.94
CA LEU A 106 -6.17 6.59 -20.62
C LEU A 106 -6.80 7.74 -21.39
N SER A 107 -6.83 8.92 -20.79
CA SER A 107 -7.35 10.12 -21.46
C SER A 107 -6.55 10.43 -22.73
N ASP A 108 -5.22 10.36 -22.63
CA ASP A 108 -4.33 10.59 -23.78
C ASP A 108 -4.55 9.56 -24.88
N MET A 109 -4.71 8.29 -24.52
CA MET A 109 -4.98 7.22 -25.48
C MET A 109 -6.30 7.45 -26.21
N LYS A 110 -7.34 7.86 -25.51
CA LYS A 110 -8.65 8.15 -26.11
C LYS A 110 -8.58 9.32 -27.09
N GLN A 111 -7.75 10.33 -26.79
CA GLN A 111 -7.59 11.48 -27.68
C GLN A 111 -6.85 11.13 -28.96
N LYS A 112 -5.95 10.13 -28.90
CA LYS A 112 -5.17 9.72 -30.07
C LYS A 112 -5.93 8.85 -31.06
N VAL A 113 -7.09 8.31 -30.67
CA VAL A 113 -7.88 7.37 -31.45
C VAL A 113 -8.96 8.08 -32.28
N LYS A 114 -8.85 9.34 -32.49
CA LYS A 114 -9.79 10.05 -33.37
C LYS A 114 -9.51 9.79 -34.84
#